data_ba519f5dd5a32fd7d800f594723c3cd7
#
_entry.id   ba519f5dd5a32fd7d800f594723c3cd7
#
_cell.length_a   1.000
_cell.length_b   1.000
_cell.length_c   1.000
_cell.angle_alpha   90.00
_cell.angle_beta   90.00
_cell.angle_gamma   90.00
#
_symmetry.space_group_name_H-M   'P 1'
#
loop_
_entity.id
_entity.type
_entity.pdbx_description
1 polymer ?
#
loop_
_entity_poly.entity_id
_entity_poly.type
_entity_poly.pdbx_seq_one_letter_code
_entity_poly.pdbx_strand_id
1 'polypeptide(L)'
;MERLRRLGLLSLLAASVGCADDAAVDPFAGPVPAQCPVTSTEQSMVMTKLVLLRQSAPGISDGFNLDGRVSGADDALSCRRRDLTNPDGTAGVDNQLSLLVPALDTATAGALDAAIQGAINNGQMMLAVSIEGLDDRLNDPCVTVVFRRVQGSPFVGSDARIDPGQTFDTIREEPVSRVTGRMRNGVIEAGPFALGLPVAVLTARFVIPIQNAQLRIRWRADDTFEGLVGGGIPAAGMIAATETLVIGSDLMGLVRRLILSITDLDPDEDGNCRSFSAAVAFEGRAAFVNP
;
A
#
# COMPACT_ATOMS: atom_id res chain seq x y z
N MET A 1 -59.49 65.79 -42.34
CA MET A 1 -58.85 64.87 -43.27
C MET A 1 -57.44 64.72 -42.85
N GLU A 2 -57.21 63.82 -41.90
CA GLU A 2 -55.87 63.55 -41.29
C GLU A 2 -55.42 62.17 -41.61
N ARG A 3 -54.24 62.07 -42.17
CA ARG A 3 -53.57 60.79 -42.45
C ARG A 3 -52.64 60.44 -41.30
N LEU A 4 -52.99 59.41 -40.54
CA LEU A 4 -52.10 58.78 -39.54
C LEU A 4 -50.95 58.07 -40.23
N ARG A 5 -49.71 58.50 -39.91
CA ARG A 5 -48.47 57.73 -40.19
C ARG A 5 -48.23 56.83 -39.04
N ARG A 6 -48.22 55.51 -39.32
CA ARG A 6 -47.72 54.43 -38.39
C ARG A 6 -46.21 54.37 -38.52
N LEU A 7 -45.50 54.67 -37.46
CA LEU A 7 -44.10 54.36 -37.31
C LEU A 7 -44.03 52.87 -36.79
N GLY A 8 -43.37 51.99 -37.56
CA GLY A 8 -43.02 50.67 -37.13
C GLY A 8 -41.72 50.71 -36.32
N LEU A 9 -41.78 50.27 -35.09
CA LEU A 9 -40.62 50.06 -34.22
C LEU A 9 -40.06 48.73 -34.57
N LEU A 10 -38.84 48.63 -35.17
CA LEU A 10 -38.05 47.43 -35.32
C LEU A 10 -37.31 47.19 -34.00
N SER A 11 -37.71 46.17 -33.25
CA SER A 11 -36.98 45.70 -32.10
C SER A 11 -35.83 44.78 -32.57
N LEU A 12 -34.59 45.25 -32.47
CA LEU A 12 -33.41 44.39 -32.60
C LEU A 12 -33.30 43.50 -31.33
N LEU A 13 -33.56 42.22 -31.45
CA LEU A 13 -33.14 41.24 -30.47
C LEU A 13 -31.61 41.00 -30.61
N ALA A 14 -30.83 41.54 -29.70
CA ALA A 14 -29.44 41.16 -29.55
C ALA A 14 -29.39 39.81 -28.84
N ALA A 15 -29.10 38.74 -29.57
CA ALA A 15 -28.77 37.41 -29.01
C ALA A 15 -27.38 37.50 -28.37
N SER A 16 -27.32 37.59 -27.04
CA SER A 16 -26.09 37.41 -26.29
C SER A 16 -25.73 35.91 -26.34
N VAL A 17 -24.75 35.57 -27.16
CA VAL A 17 -24.06 34.28 -27.08
C VAL A 17 -23.25 34.32 -25.79
N GLY A 18 -23.81 33.78 -24.72
CA GLY A 18 -23.07 33.49 -23.48
C GLY A 18 -22.03 32.41 -23.82
N CYS A 19 -20.74 32.76 -23.76
CA CYS A 19 -19.70 31.76 -23.60
C CYS A 19 -20.01 31.04 -22.27
N ALA A 20 -20.46 29.80 -22.35
CA ALA A 20 -20.42 28.93 -21.18
C ALA A 20 -18.92 28.78 -20.84
N ASP A 21 -18.50 29.37 -19.75
CA ASP A 21 -17.23 28.96 -19.12
C ASP A 21 -17.38 27.46 -18.82
N ASP A 22 -16.74 26.61 -19.63
CA ASP A 22 -16.47 25.23 -19.27
C ASP A 22 -15.57 25.30 -18.02
N ALA A 23 -16.21 25.32 -16.85
CA ALA A 23 -15.47 25.16 -15.60
C ALA A 23 -14.64 23.88 -15.74
N ALA A 24 -13.33 24.03 -15.80
CA ALA A 24 -12.41 22.92 -15.93
C ALA A 24 -12.73 21.93 -14.81
N VAL A 25 -13.22 20.75 -15.17
CA VAL A 25 -13.54 19.70 -14.21
C VAL A 25 -12.23 19.34 -13.54
N ASP A 26 -12.16 19.51 -12.21
CA ASP A 26 -10.99 19.07 -11.44
C ASP A 26 -10.82 17.56 -11.63
N PRO A 27 -9.75 17.10 -12.32
CA PRO A 27 -9.53 15.69 -12.59
C PRO A 27 -9.29 14.86 -11.31
N PHE A 28 -9.04 15.55 -10.19
CA PHE A 28 -8.87 14.93 -8.87
C PHE A 28 -10.17 14.95 -8.02
N ALA A 29 -11.27 15.50 -8.55
CA ALA A 29 -12.55 15.45 -7.86
C ALA A 29 -13.16 14.03 -7.90
N GLY A 30 -13.82 13.64 -6.80
CA GLY A 30 -14.51 12.35 -6.71
C GLY A 30 -13.60 11.14 -6.43
N PRO A 31 -14.15 9.91 -6.46
CA PRO A 31 -13.41 8.68 -6.21
C PRO A 31 -12.43 8.37 -7.35
N VAL A 32 -11.38 7.59 -7.04
CA VAL A 32 -10.49 7.05 -8.09
C VAL A 32 -11.31 6.12 -9.00
N PRO A 33 -11.18 6.22 -10.34
CA PRO A 33 -11.85 5.29 -11.23
C PRO A 33 -11.45 3.84 -10.97
N ALA A 34 -12.38 2.90 -11.15
CA ALA A 34 -12.09 1.47 -11.00
C ALA A 34 -11.08 0.95 -12.06
N GLN A 35 -10.96 1.66 -13.18
CA GLN A 35 -10.00 1.38 -14.25
C GLN A 35 -9.43 2.68 -14.76
N CYS A 36 -8.11 2.76 -14.89
CA CYS A 36 -7.43 3.89 -15.50
C CYS A 36 -7.31 3.71 -17.01
N PRO A 37 -7.18 4.81 -17.78
CA PRO A 37 -6.85 4.73 -19.20
C PRO A 37 -5.57 3.91 -19.43
N VAL A 38 -5.59 3.05 -20.43
CA VAL A 38 -4.39 2.29 -20.83
C VAL A 38 -3.51 3.22 -21.64
N THR A 39 -2.38 3.63 -21.10
CA THR A 39 -1.32 4.32 -21.83
C THR A 39 -0.14 3.37 -22.02
N SER A 40 0.76 3.70 -22.93
CA SER A 40 1.96 2.89 -23.20
C SER A 40 3.06 3.10 -22.17
N THR A 41 2.85 3.96 -21.18
CA THR A 41 3.84 4.26 -20.15
C THR A 41 3.72 3.27 -19.00
N GLU A 42 4.75 2.46 -18.82
CA GLU A 42 4.92 1.58 -17.66
C GLU A 42 6.28 1.87 -17.02
N GLN A 43 6.27 2.07 -15.71
CA GLN A 43 7.46 2.22 -14.91
C GLN A 43 7.52 1.06 -13.92
N SER A 44 8.52 0.20 -14.07
CA SER A 44 8.68 -0.96 -13.20
C SER A 44 9.87 -0.81 -12.26
N MET A 45 9.70 -1.31 -11.05
CA MET A 45 10.73 -1.37 -10.03
C MET A 45 10.76 -2.75 -9.38
N VAL A 46 11.88 -3.12 -8.82
CA VAL A 46 11.99 -4.25 -7.89
C VAL A 46 12.17 -3.73 -6.47
N MET A 47 11.52 -4.36 -5.51
CA MET A 47 11.70 -4.07 -4.10
C MET A 47 13.11 -4.48 -3.66
N THR A 48 13.87 -3.52 -3.14
CA THR A 48 15.27 -3.72 -2.71
C THR A 48 15.44 -3.74 -1.20
N LYS A 49 14.41 -3.33 -0.47
CA LYS A 49 14.37 -3.33 1.00
C LYS A 49 12.94 -3.46 1.49
N LEU A 50 12.75 -4.17 2.58
CA LEU A 50 11.51 -4.23 3.35
C LEU A 50 11.83 -4.06 4.83
N VAL A 51 11.05 -3.24 5.52
CA VAL A 51 11.23 -2.95 6.95
C VAL A 51 9.90 -3.13 7.66
N LEU A 52 9.88 -3.98 8.69
CA LEU A 52 8.76 -4.02 9.63
C LEU A 52 8.81 -2.76 10.50
N LEU A 53 7.75 -1.98 10.47
CA LEU A 53 7.73 -0.71 11.18
C LEU A 53 7.74 -0.93 12.71
N ARG A 54 8.57 -0.16 13.37
CA ARG A 54 8.65 -0.05 14.83
C ARG A 54 7.99 1.25 15.27
N GLN A 55 7.52 1.29 16.50
CA GLN A 55 7.13 2.57 17.09
C GLN A 55 8.36 3.47 17.28
N SER A 56 8.27 4.69 16.78
CA SER A 56 9.33 5.71 16.99
C SER A 56 9.32 6.25 18.42
N ALA A 57 8.15 6.23 19.07
CA ALA A 57 7.91 6.47 20.48
C ALA A 57 6.65 5.68 20.90
N PRO A 58 6.39 5.45 22.19
CA PRO A 58 5.19 4.74 22.63
C PRO A 58 3.91 5.34 22.03
N GLY A 59 3.16 4.53 21.27
CA GLY A 59 1.94 4.95 20.59
C GLY A 59 2.15 5.70 19.26
N ILE A 60 3.39 5.83 18.76
CA ILE A 60 3.68 6.52 17.50
C ILE A 60 4.29 5.55 16.49
N SER A 61 3.61 5.35 15.38
CA SER A 61 4.07 4.52 14.25
C SER A 61 3.50 5.04 12.94
N ASP A 62 4.26 4.90 11.85
CA ASP A 62 3.69 5.07 10.52
C ASP A 62 2.66 3.98 10.23
N GLY A 63 1.67 4.31 9.41
CA GLY A 63 0.62 3.39 9.01
C GLY A 63 -0.54 4.10 8.31
N PHE A 64 -1.67 3.42 8.30
CA PHE A 64 -2.92 3.90 7.70
C PHE A 64 -4.05 3.75 8.71
N ASN A 65 -5.09 4.53 8.52
CA ASN A 65 -6.38 4.30 9.15
C ASN A 65 -7.16 3.30 8.27
N LEU A 66 -7.14 2.02 8.64
CA LEU A 66 -7.67 0.93 7.82
C LEU A 66 -9.17 0.72 8.02
N ASP A 67 -9.70 1.04 9.20
CA ASP A 67 -11.11 0.89 9.54
C ASP A 67 -11.91 2.22 9.43
N GLY A 68 -11.23 3.33 9.12
CA GLY A 68 -11.82 4.66 8.97
C GLY A 68 -12.18 5.33 10.30
N ARG A 69 -11.63 4.88 11.44
CA ARG A 69 -11.99 5.33 12.79
C ARG A 69 -10.77 5.79 13.58
N VAL A 70 -11.01 6.37 14.72
CA VAL A 70 -9.98 6.63 15.74
C VAL A 70 -10.43 5.92 17.00
N SER A 71 -9.84 4.75 17.26
CA SER A 71 -10.26 3.84 18.30
C SER A 71 -9.49 4.00 19.60
N GLY A 72 -10.21 3.98 20.72
CA GLY A 72 -9.62 3.93 22.05
C GLY A 72 -9.59 2.51 22.62
N ALA A 73 -8.99 2.35 23.79
CA ALA A 73 -8.89 1.06 24.48
C ALA A 73 -10.25 0.45 24.89
N ASP A 74 -11.33 1.22 24.85
CA ASP A 74 -12.67 0.77 25.21
C ASP A 74 -13.55 0.50 23.98
N ASP A 75 -13.05 0.75 22.77
CA ASP A 75 -13.81 0.53 21.54
C ASP A 75 -13.97 -0.97 21.25
N ALA A 76 -15.19 -1.45 21.29
CA ALA A 76 -15.51 -2.87 21.04
C ALA A 76 -15.26 -3.27 19.58
N LEU A 77 -15.38 -2.33 18.61
CA LEU A 77 -15.20 -2.62 17.19
C LEU A 77 -13.73 -2.73 16.76
N SER A 78 -12.81 -2.22 17.59
CA SER A 78 -11.35 -2.45 17.45
C SER A 78 -10.85 -3.50 18.44
N CYS A 79 -11.76 -4.31 18.99
CA CYS A 79 -11.48 -5.32 20.02
C CYS A 79 -10.73 -4.77 21.22
N ARG A 80 -11.06 -3.54 21.60
CA ARG A 80 -10.44 -2.79 22.69
C ARG A 80 -8.93 -2.54 22.48
N ARG A 81 -8.52 -2.41 21.22
CA ARG A 81 -7.18 -1.98 20.86
C ARG A 81 -7.22 -0.49 20.57
N ARG A 82 -6.25 0.21 21.12
CA ARG A 82 -6.06 1.63 20.82
C ARG A 82 -5.28 1.76 19.53
N ASP A 83 -5.72 2.66 18.66
CA ASP A 83 -4.94 3.07 17.50
C ASP A 83 -3.69 3.83 17.90
N LEU A 84 -2.75 3.84 16.99
CA LEU A 84 -1.53 4.62 17.10
C LEU A 84 -1.72 5.99 16.45
N THR A 85 -0.66 6.78 16.50
CA THR A 85 -0.60 8.11 15.87
C THR A 85 0.56 8.12 14.89
N ASN A 86 0.38 8.69 13.71
CA ASN A 86 1.47 8.92 12.77
C ASN A 86 2.49 9.91 13.35
N PRO A 87 3.75 9.90 12.92
CA PRO A 87 4.76 10.88 13.35
C PRO A 87 4.39 12.34 13.07
N ASP A 88 3.48 12.59 12.10
CA ASP A 88 2.94 13.93 11.79
C ASP A 88 1.80 14.36 12.73
N GLY A 89 1.40 13.51 13.67
CA GLY A 89 0.31 13.76 14.61
C GLY A 89 -1.07 13.28 14.17
N THR A 90 -1.21 12.68 12.98
CA THR A 90 -2.49 12.12 12.51
C THR A 90 -2.84 10.88 13.35
N ALA A 91 -3.99 10.92 14.03
CA ALA A 91 -4.51 9.82 14.84
C ALA A 91 -5.23 8.76 14.00
N GLY A 92 -5.51 7.59 14.59
CA GLY A 92 -6.26 6.51 13.95
C GLY A 92 -5.38 5.59 13.10
N VAL A 93 -4.12 5.40 13.48
CA VAL A 93 -3.21 4.49 12.75
C VAL A 93 -3.38 3.07 13.25
N ASP A 94 -3.76 2.20 12.34
CA ASP A 94 -3.83 0.76 12.54
C ASP A 94 -2.50 0.12 12.15
N ASN A 95 -1.66 -0.19 13.14
CA ASN A 95 -0.40 -0.91 12.96
C ASN A 95 -0.03 -1.67 14.24
N GLN A 96 -0.89 -2.60 14.66
CA GLN A 96 -0.67 -3.38 15.87
C GLN A 96 0.55 -4.31 15.76
N LEU A 97 0.95 -4.70 14.53
CA LEU A 97 2.19 -5.46 14.33
C LEU A 97 3.40 -4.74 14.93
N SER A 98 3.44 -3.40 14.90
CA SER A 98 4.55 -2.61 15.45
C SER A 98 4.81 -2.86 16.94
N LEU A 99 3.82 -3.35 17.67
CA LEU A 99 3.95 -3.74 19.08
C LEU A 99 4.74 -5.05 19.25
N LEU A 100 4.69 -5.94 18.26
CA LEU A 100 5.40 -7.22 18.31
C LEU A 100 6.85 -7.15 17.80
N VAL A 101 7.17 -6.16 16.96
CA VAL A 101 8.52 -6.06 16.35
C VAL A 101 9.64 -6.05 17.40
N PRO A 102 9.55 -5.34 18.55
CA PRO A 102 10.59 -5.42 19.58
C PRO A 102 10.80 -6.82 20.17
N ALA A 103 9.71 -7.61 20.29
CA ALA A 103 9.82 -9.00 20.75
C ALA A 103 10.48 -9.88 19.68
N LEU A 104 10.15 -9.67 18.40
CA LEU A 104 10.80 -10.35 17.27
C LEU A 104 12.28 -9.98 17.18
N ASP A 105 12.64 -8.71 17.37
CA ASP A 105 14.05 -8.27 17.43
C ASP A 105 14.81 -8.98 18.55
N THR A 106 14.20 -9.09 19.73
CA THR A 106 14.81 -9.79 20.87
C THR A 106 14.97 -11.27 20.55
N ALA A 107 13.96 -11.92 19.98
CA ALA A 107 14.01 -13.35 19.64
C ALA A 107 15.03 -13.67 18.54
N THR A 108 15.31 -12.73 17.65
CA THR A 108 16.31 -12.84 16.57
C THR A 108 17.66 -12.25 16.93
N ALA A 109 17.86 -11.82 18.17
CA ALA A 109 19.06 -11.09 18.63
C ALA A 109 19.40 -9.88 17.74
N GLY A 110 18.38 -9.18 17.25
CA GLY A 110 18.50 -8.01 16.35
C GLY A 110 18.79 -8.35 14.88
N ALA A 111 18.76 -9.62 14.50
CA ALA A 111 19.08 -10.04 13.13
C ALA A 111 17.86 -10.00 12.16
N LEU A 112 16.69 -9.58 12.61
CA LEU A 112 15.44 -9.64 11.81
C LEU A 112 15.56 -8.90 10.47
N ASP A 113 15.96 -7.62 10.51
CA ASP A 113 16.09 -6.80 9.30
C ASP A 113 17.18 -7.33 8.37
N ALA A 114 18.30 -7.85 8.93
CA ALA A 114 19.37 -8.47 8.15
C ALA A 114 18.91 -9.78 7.47
N ALA A 115 18.07 -10.56 8.14
CA ALA A 115 17.52 -11.79 7.57
C ALA A 115 16.55 -11.47 6.40
N ILE A 116 15.68 -10.49 6.56
CA ILE A 116 14.78 -10.00 5.50
C ILE A 116 15.60 -9.50 4.31
N GLN A 117 16.59 -8.64 4.56
CA GLN A 117 17.46 -8.12 3.53
C GLN A 117 18.24 -9.22 2.80
N GLY A 118 18.73 -10.19 3.53
CA GLY A 118 19.40 -11.37 2.96
C GLY A 118 18.47 -12.16 2.04
N ALA A 119 17.22 -12.37 2.43
CA ALA A 119 16.22 -13.06 1.61
C ALA A 119 15.91 -12.30 0.30
N ILE A 120 15.84 -10.96 0.35
CA ILE A 120 15.69 -10.11 -0.83
C ILE A 120 16.93 -10.25 -1.74
N ASN A 121 18.13 -10.07 -1.19
CA ASN A 121 19.37 -10.08 -1.93
C ASN A 121 19.71 -11.46 -2.55
N ASN A 122 19.20 -12.52 -1.96
CA ASN A 122 19.35 -13.90 -2.47
C ASN A 122 18.22 -14.30 -3.45
N GLY A 123 17.34 -13.37 -3.85
CA GLY A 123 16.24 -13.64 -4.79
C GLY A 123 15.11 -14.52 -4.21
N GLN A 124 15.07 -14.73 -2.89
CA GLN A 124 14.06 -15.57 -2.25
C GLN A 124 12.75 -14.82 -1.96
N MET A 125 12.83 -13.49 -1.88
CA MET A 125 11.73 -12.61 -1.51
C MET A 125 11.69 -11.41 -2.47
N MET A 126 11.34 -11.70 -3.73
CA MET A 126 11.33 -10.69 -4.77
C MET A 126 9.91 -10.28 -5.15
N LEU A 127 9.64 -8.99 -5.09
CA LEU A 127 8.40 -8.38 -5.49
C LEU A 127 8.71 -7.22 -6.45
N ALA A 128 8.07 -7.22 -7.61
CA ALA A 128 8.10 -6.09 -8.52
C ALA A 128 6.82 -5.28 -8.38
N VAL A 129 6.97 -3.98 -8.53
CA VAL A 129 5.88 -3.01 -8.56
C VAL A 129 5.95 -2.28 -9.89
N SER A 130 4.91 -2.35 -10.69
CA SER A 130 4.77 -1.57 -11.91
C SER A 130 3.71 -0.49 -11.74
N ILE A 131 3.97 0.69 -12.27
CA ILE A 131 3.01 1.79 -12.35
C ILE A 131 2.65 1.95 -13.82
N GLU A 132 1.43 1.57 -14.16
CA GLU A 132 0.89 1.63 -15.52
C GLU A 132 0.04 2.91 -15.67
N GLY A 133 0.11 3.57 -16.81
CA GLY A 133 -0.71 4.74 -17.12
C GLY A 133 -0.21 6.05 -16.48
N LEU A 134 1.04 6.12 -16.07
CA LEU A 134 1.62 7.33 -15.47
C LEU A 134 2.02 8.33 -16.56
N ASP A 135 1.22 9.38 -16.72
CA ASP A 135 1.47 10.45 -17.70
C ASP A 135 2.20 11.66 -17.09
N ASP A 136 1.98 11.95 -15.82
CA ASP A 136 2.67 13.01 -15.09
C ASP A 136 3.21 12.47 -13.74
N ARG A 137 4.52 12.60 -13.54
CA ARG A 137 5.22 12.15 -12.32
C ARG A 137 4.96 13.01 -11.08
N LEU A 138 4.25 14.11 -11.23
CA LEU A 138 3.86 14.95 -10.10
C LEU A 138 2.37 14.81 -9.78
N ASN A 139 1.51 14.87 -10.81
CA ASN A 139 0.07 14.87 -10.61
C ASN A 139 -0.62 14.08 -11.71
N ASP A 140 -1.09 12.88 -11.37
CA ASP A 140 -1.83 12.02 -12.27
C ASP A 140 -3.12 11.56 -11.59
N PRO A 141 -4.30 11.83 -12.16
CA PRO A 141 -5.57 11.52 -11.53
C PRO A 141 -5.90 10.02 -11.51
N CYS A 142 -5.23 9.21 -12.34
CA CYS A 142 -5.52 7.78 -12.43
C CYS A 142 -4.32 6.97 -12.90
N VAL A 143 -3.69 6.27 -11.98
CA VAL A 143 -2.60 5.31 -12.26
C VAL A 143 -3.00 3.92 -11.79
N THR A 144 -2.49 2.88 -12.44
CA THR A 144 -2.66 1.50 -11.98
C THR A 144 -1.35 0.99 -11.38
N VAL A 145 -1.38 0.62 -10.11
CA VAL A 145 -0.24 -0.02 -9.46
C VAL A 145 -0.42 -1.54 -9.49
N VAL A 146 0.60 -2.23 -9.94
CA VAL A 146 0.59 -3.69 -10.15
C VAL A 146 1.72 -4.33 -9.38
N PHE A 147 1.38 -5.26 -8.50
CA PHE A 147 2.34 -6.07 -7.75
C PHE A 147 2.45 -7.44 -8.39
N ARG A 148 3.68 -7.88 -8.68
CA ARG A 148 3.99 -9.20 -9.24
C ARG A 148 5.12 -9.85 -8.48
N ARG A 149 5.00 -11.12 -8.18
CA ARG A 149 6.16 -11.89 -7.76
C ARG A 149 7.08 -12.14 -8.95
N VAL A 150 8.35 -11.91 -8.73
CA VAL A 150 9.38 -12.12 -9.76
C VAL A 150 10.47 -13.06 -9.25
N GLN A 151 11.20 -13.64 -10.19
CA GLN A 151 12.32 -14.54 -9.94
C GLN A 151 13.54 -14.10 -10.75
N GLY A 152 14.71 -14.51 -10.26
CA GLY A 152 16.00 -14.20 -10.87
C GLY A 152 17.11 -14.23 -9.85
N SER A 153 18.34 -14.03 -10.30
CA SER A 153 19.51 -13.92 -9.44
C SER A 153 19.97 -12.45 -9.43
N PRO A 154 19.58 -11.67 -8.40
CA PRO A 154 19.90 -10.26 -8.39
C PRO A 154 21.41 -10.00 -8.21
N PHE A 155 21.93 -9.03 -8.93
CA PHE A 155 23.22 -8.43 -8.63
C PHE A 155 23.05 -7.40 -7.52
N VAL A 156 23.86 -7.53 -6.48
CA VAL A 156 23.81 -6.66 -5.30
C VAL A 156 25.02 -5.76 -5.28
N GLY A 157 24.77 -4.47 -5.18
CA GLY A 157 25.81 -3.45 -5.13
C GLY A 157 26.54 -3.38 -3.79
N SER A 158 27.52 -2.51 -3.71
CA SER A 158 28.34 -2.30 -2.49
C SER A 158 27.54 -1.73 -1.31
N ASP A 159 26.33 -1.20 -1.57
CA ASP A 159 25.38 -0.70 -0.59
C ASP A 159 24.46 -1.79 -0.03
N ALA A 160 24.72 -3.05 -0.38
CA ALA A 160 23.90 -4.22 -0.03
C ALA A 160 22.44 -4.12 -0.53
N ARG A 161 22.21 -3.47 -1.68
CA ARG A 161 20.93 -3.39 -2.36
C ARG A 161 21.05 -3.96 -3.77
N ILE A 162 19.93 -4.42 -4.31
CA ILE A 162 19.85 -4.84 -5.72
C ILE A 162 20.17 -3.62 -6.60
N ASP A 163 21.13 -3.77 -7.54
CA ASP A 163 21.46 -2.71 -8.47
C ASP A 163 20.30 -2.40 -9.43
N PRO A 164 20.11 -1.14 -9.84
CA PRO A 164 19.04 -0.77 -10.75
C PRO A 164 19.24 -1.32 -12.18
N GLY A 165 18.18 -1.33 -12.97
CA GLY A 165 18.22 -1.66 -14.41
C GLY A 165 18.37 -3.14 -14.73
N GLN A 166 18.21 -4.03 -13.75
CA GLN A 166 18.19 -5.47 -13.98
C GLN A 166 16.84 -5.94 -14.51
N THR A 167 16.83 -7.11 -15.14
CA THR A 167 15.64 -7.75 -15.67
C THR A 167 15.27 -8.96 -14.82
N PHE A 168 14.00 -9.08 -14.47
CA PHE A 168 13.45 -10.19 -13.69
C PHE A 168 12.24 -10.78 -14.40
N ASP A 169 12.03 -12.08 -14.27
CA ASP A 169 10.91 -12.79 -14.88
C ASP A 169 9.75 -12.90 -13.91
N THR A 170 8.52 -12.64 -14.39
CA THR A 170 7.31 -12.85 -13.59
C THR A 170 7.10 -14.33 -13.31
N ILE A 171 6.72 -14.67 -12.09
CA ILE A 171 6.27 -16.03 -11.74
C ILE A 171 4.80 -16.11 -12.14
N ARG A 172 4.51 -16.75 -13.29
CA ARG A 172 3.18 -16.74 -13.93
C ARG A 172 2.08 -17.44 -13.13
N GLU A 173 2.44 -18.40 -12.30
CA GLU A 173 1.53 -19.17 -11.46
C GLU A 173 1.08 -18.41 -10.22
N GLU A 174 1.74 -17.30 -9.92
CA GLU A 174 1.44 -16.51 -8.73
C GLU A 174 0.43 -15.39 -9.04
N PRO A 175 -0.44 -15.07 -8.08
CA PRO A 175 -1.45 -14.05 -8.29
C PRO A 175 -0.81 -12.66 -8.44
N VAL A 176 -1.36 -11.89 -9.37
CA VAL A 176 -1.02 -10.49 -9.60
C VAL A 176 -2.03 -9.61 -8.87
N SER A 177 -1.56 -8.72 -8.01
CA SER A 177 -2.41 -7.72 -7.37
C SER A 177 -2.40 -6.43 -8.17
N ARG A 178 -3.59 -5.90 -8.48
CA ARG A 178 -3.78 -4.63 -9.20
C ARG A 178 -4.65 -3.69 -8.40
N VAL A 179 -4.29 -2.43 -8.35
CA VAL A 179 -5.08 -1.40 -7.70
C VAL A 179 -4.97 -0.08 -8.47
N THR A 180 -6.07 0.62 -8.61
CA THR A 180 -6.06 1.99 -9.14
C THR A 180 -5.78 2.98 -8.00
N GLY A 181 -5.06 4.03 -8.33
CA GLY A 181 -4.69 5.10 -7.43
C GLY A 181 -4.56 6.41 -8.17
N ARG A 182 -4.11 7.41 -7.47
CA ARG A 182 -3.76 8.71 -8.05
C ARG A 182 -2.44 9.21 -7.50
N MET A 183 -1.74 9.97 -8.31
CA MET A 183 -0.51 10.62 -7.91
C MET A 183 -0.78 12.10 -7.63
N ARG A 184 -0.37 12.57 -6.47
CA ARG A 184 -0.39 14.00 -6.10
C ARG A 184 0.96 14.40 -5.51
N ASN A 185 1.56 15.45 -6.05
CA ASN A 185 2.87 15.95 -5.60
C ASN A 185 3.94 14.86 -5.54
N GLY A 186 3.97 13.96 -6.52
CA GLY A 186 4.93 12.85 -6.58
C GLY A 186 4.66 11.70 -5.60
N VAL A 187 3.47 11.66 -4.99
CA VAL A 187 3.04 10.58 -4.10
C VAL A 187 1.83 9.87 -4.70
N ILE A 188 1.96 8.57 -4.91
CA ILE A 188 0.85 7.70 -5.29
C ILE A 188 0.16 7.21 -4.02
N GLU A 189 -1.16 7.34 -3.99
CA GLU A 189 -2.03 6.73 -2.99
C GLU A 189 -3.02 5.80 -3.68
N ALA A 190 -3.12 4.57 -3.19
CA ALA A 190 -3.98 3.53 -3.76
C ALA A 190 -4.54 2.61 -2.68
N GLY A 191 -5.71 2.05 -2.93
CA GLY A 191 -6.39 1.11 -2.04
C GLY A 191 -7.89 1.43 -1.90
N PRO A 192 -8.67 0.53 -1.25
CA PRO A 192 -8.21 -0.76 -0.70
C PRO A 192 -8.02 -1.85 -1.76
N PHE A 193 -7.14 -2.83 -1.52
CA PHE A 193 -6.91 -3.98 -2.39
C PHE A 193 -6.41 -5.21 -1.59
N ALA A 194 -6.25 -6.35 -2.26
CA ALA A 194 -5.63 -7.54 -1.68
C ALA A 194 -4.19 -7.70 -2.19
N LEU A 195 -3.25 -7.98 -1.30
CA LEU A 195 -1.85 -8.19 -1.64
C LEU A 195 -1.33 -9.47 -0.99
N GLY A 196 -0.62 -10.30 -1.75
CA GLY A 196 0.18 -11.38 -1.23
C GLY A 196 1.63 -10.94 -1.02
N LEU A 197 2.07 -10.81 0.23
CA LEU A 197 3.46 -10.48 0.54
C LEU A 197 4.29 -11.78 0.67
N PRO A 198 5.27 -12.05 -0.22
CA PRO A 198 6.13 -13.19 -0.08
C PRO A 198 7.05 -13.01 1.14
N VAL A 199 7.18 -14.05 1.93
CA VAL A 199 8.07 -14.09 3.09
C VAL A 199 8.93 -15.33 3.03
N ALA A 200 10.22 -15.17 3.24
CA ALA A 200 11.17 -16.24 3.39
C ALA A 200 11.88 -16.10 4.74
N VAL A 201 11.66 -17.05 5.64
CA VAL A 201 12.29 -17.09 6.96
C VAL A 201 12.93 -18.45 7.16
N LEU A 202 14.24 -18.48 7.37
CA LEU A 202 15.02 -19.74 7.46
C LEU A 202 14.81 -20.59 6.19
N THR A 203 14.19 -21.75 6.34
CA THR A 203 13.88 -22.67 5.23
C THR A 203 12.42 -22.58 4.76
N ALA A 204 11.56 -21.88 5.50
CA ALA A 204 10.15 -21.75 5.15
C ALA A 204 9.91 -20.60 4.18
N ARG A 205 9.02 -20.83 3.22
CA ARG A 205 8.53 -19.83 2.28
C ARG A 205 7.02 -19.89 2.29
N PHE A 206 6.41 -18.75 2.50
CA PHE A 206 4.95 -18.61 2.49
C PHE A 206 4.55 -17.21 2.01
N VAL A 207 3.28 -17.05 1.72
CA VAL A 207 2.72 -15.75 1.33
C VAL A 207 1.80 -15.29 2.45
N ILE A 208 2.04 -14.08 2.94
CA ILE A 208 1.15 -13.43 3.90
C ILE A 208 0.06 -12.72 3.11
N PRO A 209 -1.22 -13.12 3.25
CA PRO A 209 -2.32 -12.38 2.64
C PRO A 209 -2.57 -11.10 3.43
N ILE A 210 -2.50 -9.96 2.76
CA ILE A 210 -2.87 -8.66 3.30
C ILE A 210 -4.20 -8.27 2.65
N GLN A 211 -5.21 -8.04 3.47
CA GLN A 211 -6.56 -7.67 3.05
C GLN A 211 -6.78 -6.17 3.28
N ASN A 212 -7.64 -5.57 2.45
CA ASN A 212 -7.94 -4.13 2.51
C ASN A 212 -6.68 -3.26 2.56
N ALA A 213 -5.64 -3.68 1.81
CA ALA A 213 -4.35 -3.01 1.80
C ALA A 213 -4.50 -1.59 1.28
N GLN A 214 -3.84 -0.66 1.93
CA GLN A 214 -3.60 0.70 1.47
C GLN A 214 -2.13 0.88 1.14
N LEU A 215 -1.85 1.72 0.17
CA LEU A 215 -0.52 1.93 -0.38
C LEU A 215 -0.22 3.42 -0.49
N ARG A 216 0.99 3.80 -0.14
CA ARG A 216 1.58 5.10 -0.44
C ARG A 216 2.97 4.88 -1.01
N ILE A 217 3.23 5.39 -2.22
CA ILE A 217 4.55 5.34 -2.87
C ILE A 217 4.98 6.77 -3.16
N ARG A 218 6.17 7.14 -2.73
CA ARG A 218 6.84 8.39 -3.08
C ARG A 218 7.92 8.10 -4.11
N TRP A 219 7.81 8.73 -5.26
CA TRP A 219 8.84 8.73 -6.27
C TRP A 219 9.93 9.74 -5.91
N ARG A 220 11.19 9.35 -6.03
CA ARG A 220 12.33 10.21 -5.80
C ARG A 220 12.99 10.61 -7.12
N ALA A 221 13.72 11.74 -7.12
CA ALA A 221 14.36 12.26 -8.31
C ALA A 221 15.48 11.38 -8.86
N ASP A 222 16.01 10.45 -8.08
CA ASP A 222 17.04 9.49 -8.43
C ASP A 222 16.50 8.16 -8.98
N ASP A 223 15.24 8.15 -9.42
CA ASP A 223 14.50 6.97 -9.87
C ASP A 223 14.44 5.83 -8.83
N THR A 224 14.57 6.16 -7.55
CA THR A 224 14.24 5.27 -6.44
C THR A 224 12.82 5.54 -5.93
N PHE A 225 12.29 4.57 -5.20
CA PHE A 225 10.99 4.67 -4.56
C PHE A 225 11.12 4.36 -3.09
N GLU A 226 10.35 5.07 -2.31
CA GLU A 226 10.02 4.64 -0.97
C GLU A 226 8.52 4.48 -0.86
N GLY A 227 8.09 3.43 -0.19
CA GLY A 227 6.67 3.13 -0.04
C GLY A 227 6.32 2.64 1.34
N LEU A 228 5.04 2.76 1.62
CA LEU A 228 4.38 2.21 2.77
C LEU A 228 3.19 1.39 2.27
N VAL A 229 3.06 0.17 2.73
CA VAL A 229 1.88 -0.65 2.53
C VAL A 229 1.39 -1.15 3.88
N GLY A 230 0.09 -1.05 4.11
CA GLY A 230 -0.54 -1.54 5.33
C GLY A 230 -1.90 -2.16 5.05
N GLY A 231 -2.34 -3.07 5.90
CA GLY A 231 -3.63 -3.74 5.78
C GLY A 231 -3.85 -4.76 6.88
N GLY A 232 -4.98 -5.43 6.84
CA GLY A 232 -5.34 -6.49 7.78
C GLY A 232 -4.73 -7.83 7.42
N ILE A 233 -4.09 -8.49 8.36
CA ILE A 233 -3.56 -9.85 8.20
C ILE A 233 -4.45 -10.81 8.99
N PRO A 234 -5.10 -11.81 8.34
CA PRO A 234 -5.91 -12.80 9.03
C PRO A 234 -5.07 -13.61 10.03
N ALA A 235 -5.44 -13.54 11.31
CA ALA A 235 -4.70 -14.19 12.39
C ALA A 235 -4.60 -15.72 12.21
N ALA A 236 -5.69 -16.35 11.77
CA ALA A 236 -5.71 -17.79 11.50
C ALA A 236 -4.72 -18.19 10.39
N GLY A 237 -4.65 -17.42 9.31
CA GLY A 237 -3.71 -17.64 8.21
C GLY A 237 -2.25 -17.50 8.66
N MET A 238 -1.96 -16.48 9.48
CA MET A 238 -0.62 -16.28 10.02
C MET A 238 -0.22 -17.42 10.99
N ILE A 239 -1.14 -17.87 11.86
CA ILE A 239 -0.90 -18.99 12.74
C ILE A 239 -0.59 -20.27 11.93
N ALA A 240 -1.42 -20.57 10.92
CA ALA A 240 -1.21 -21.74 10.05
C ALA A 240 0.14 -21.65 9.30
N ALA A 241 0.53 -20.46 8.83
CA ALA A 241 1.84 -20.27 8.20
C ALA A 241 2.99 -20.53 9.18
N THR A 242 2.87 -20.10 10.45
CA THR A 242 3.90 -20.36 11.46
C THR A 242 3.98 -21.85 11.88
N GLU A 243 2.89 -22.61 11.78
CA GLU A 243 2.87 -24.06 12.04
C GLU A 243 3.70 -24.85 11.02
N THR A 244 3.97 -24.29 9.85
CA THR A 244 4.89 -24.91 8.87
C THR A 244 6.36 -24.76 9.26
N LEU A 245 6.68 -23.85 10.20
CA LEU A 245 8.01 -23.71 10.77
C LEU A 245 8.26 -24.84 11.78
N VAL A 246 9.42 -25.46 11.67
CA VAL A 246 9.83 -26.51 12.64
C VAL A 246 10.30 -25.84 13.93
N ILE A 247 9.33 -25.37 14.73
CA ILE A 247 9.57 -24.79 16.05
C ILE A 247 8.91 -25.67 17.12
N GLY A 248 9.48 -25.68 18.33
CA GLY A 248 8.93 -26.50 19.42
C GLY A 248 7.50 -26.10 19.81
N SER A 249 6.72 -27.06 20.31
CA SER A 249 5.31 -26.89 20.69
C SER A 249 5.06 -25.72 21.66
N ASP A 250 5.98 -25.52 22.61
CA ASP A 250 5.86 -24.45 23.62
C ASP A 250 6.02 -23.07 22.99
N LEU A 251 6.95 -22.93 22.04
CA LEU A 251 7.16 -21.70 21.30
C LEU A 251 5.98 -21.41 20.39
N MET A 252 5.40 -22.44 19.75
CA MET A 252 4.20 -22.29 18.93
C MET A 252 3.02 -21.76 19.74
N GLY A 253 2.81 -22.28 20.96
CA GLY A 253 1.77 -21.78 21.85
C GLY A 253 1.97 -20.30 22.24
N LEU A 254 3.22 -19.86 22.39
CA LEU A 254 3.55 -18.45 22.64
C LEU A 254 3.26 -17.59 21.40
N VAL A 255 3.73 -17.99 20.23
CA VAL A 255 3.50 -17.27 18.95
C VAL A 255 2.01 -17.09 18.69
N ARG A 256 1.21 -18.15 18.87
CA ARG A 256 -0.25 -18.07 18.74
C ARG A 256 -0.86 -17.04 19.69
N ARG A 257 -0.48 -17.04 20.95
CA ARG A 257 -0.97 -16.06 21.94
C ARG A 257 -0.57 -14.63 21.56
N LEU A 258 0.65 -14.43 21.10
CA LEU A 258 1.12 -13.12 20.65
C LEU A 258 0.32 -12.60 19.45
N ILE A 259 0.11 -13.42 18.42
CA ILE A 259 -0.70 -13.05 17.26
C ILE A 259 -2.12 -12.67 17.69
N LEU A 260 -2.78 -13.50 18.50
CA LEU A 260 -4.13 -13.23 18.97
C LEU A 260 -4.21 -12.00 19.90
N SER A 261 -3.12 -11.65 20.58
CA SER A 261 -3.09 -10.48 21.47
C SER A 261 -3.07 -9.13 20.75
N ILE A 262 -2.80 -9.11 19.44
CA ILE A 262 -2.73 -7.89 18.64
C ILE A 262 -3.83 -7.78 17.60
N THR A 263 -4.82 -8.69 17.59
CA THR A 263 -5.97 -8.58 16.68
C THR A 263 -6.79 -7.34 17.01
N ASP A 264 -7.12 -6.55 15.99
CA ASP A 264 -7.80 -5.24 16.10
C ASP A 264 -8.79 -4.96 14.98
N LEU A 265 -8.80 -5.79 13.92
CA LEU A 265 -9.65 -5.62 12.75
C LEU A 265 -10.60 -6.81 12.55
N ASP A 266 -11.66 -6.58 11.78
CA ASP A 266 -12.67 -7.59 11.38
C ASP A 266 -13.32 -8.28 12.58
N PRO A 267 -14.04 -7.54 13.47
CA PRO A 267 -14.73 -8.15 14.59
C PRO A 267 -15.82 -9.12 14.10
N ASP A 268 -15.89 -10.29 14.71
CA ASP A 268 -16.98 -11.24 14.50
C ASP A 268 -18.24 -10.85 15.31
N GLU A 269 -19.28 -11.66 15.23
CA GLU A 269 -20.57 -11.43 15.95
C GLU A 269 -20.41 -11.42 17.48
N ASP A 270 -19.39 -12.09 17.99
CA ASP A 270 -19.05 -12.11 19.42
C ASP A 270 -18.11 -10.96 19.83
N GLY A 271 -17.70 -10.12 18.89
CA GLY A 271 -16.78 -8.99 19.11
C GLY A 271 -15.31 -9.39 19.23
N ASN A 272 -14.91 -10.56 18.71
CA ASN A 272 -13.50 -10.95 18.62
C ASN A 272 -12.94 -10.56 17.26
N CYS A 273 -11.82 -9.87 17.21
CA CYS A 273 -11.17 -9.54 15.94
C CYS A 273 -10.46 -10.75 15.33
N ARG A 274 -10.63 -10.91 14.03
CA ARG A 274 -10.07 -12.04 13.26
C ARG A 274 -8.77 -11.69 12.55
N SER A 275 -8.50 -10.41 12.38
CA SER A 275 -7.30 -9.89 11.70
C SER A 275 -6.54 -8.94 12.62
N PHE A 276 -5.25 -8.80 12.41
CA PHE A 276 -4.46 -7.75 13.01
C PHE A 276 -3.93 -6.80 11.94
N SER A 277 -3.83 -5.54 12.29
CA SER A 277 -3.29 -4.51 11.42
C SER A 277 -1.76 -4.58 11.35
N ALA A 278 -1.23 -4.33 10.15
CA ALA A 278 0.20 -4.28 9.91
C ALA A 278 0.53 -3.21 8.89
N ALA A 279 1.67 -2.57 9.06
CA ALA A 279 2.26 -1.71 8.04
C ALA A 279 3.75 -2.02 7.89
N VAL A 280 4.23 -1.99 6.65
CA VAL A 280 5.62 -2.22 6.30
C VAL A 280 6.10 -1.11 5.36
N ALA A 281 7.32 -0.64 5.58
CA ALA A 281 7.98 0.27 4.65
C ALA A 281 8.85 -0.52 3.67
N PHE A 282 8.94 -0.03 2.45
CA PHE A 282 9.79 -0.63 1.42
C PHE A 282 10.50 0.42 0.60
N GLU A 283 11.63 0.03 0.01
CA GLU A 283 12.35 0.80 -0.99
C GLU A 283 12.43 -0.02 -2.27
N GLY A 284 12.44 0.65 -3.41
CA GLY A 284 12.58 0.00 -4.70
C GLY A 284 13.48 0.78 -5.64
N ARG A 285 14.02 0.06 -6.63
CA ARG A 285 14.85 0.62 -7.72
C ARG A 285 14.29 0.21 -9.06
N ALA A 286 14.53 1.04 -10.07
CA ALA A 286 14.12 0.76 -11.44
C ALA A 286 14.60 -0.61 -11.90
N ALA A 287 13.71 -1.39 -12.52
CA ALA A 287 13.99 -2.72 -13.04
C ALA A 287 13.10 -2.98 -14.26
N PHE A 288 13.49 -3.95 -15.07
CA PHE A 288 12.66 -4.48 -16.15
C PHE A 288 11.98 -5.77 -15.68
N VAL A 289 10.72 -5.92 -16.03
CA VAL A 289 9.92 -7.09 -15.66
C VAL A 289 9.41 -7.76 -16.92
N ASN A 290 9.86 -8.98 -17.16
CA ASN A 290 9.33 -9.82 -18.24
C ASN A 290 8.01 -10.45 -17.81
N PRO A 291 6.98 -10.47 -18.68
CA PRO A 291 5.66 -11.05 -18.41
C PRO A 291 5.69 -12.58 -18.28
#